data_710a7e5b319ed5f087113a94d52c2fcf
#
_entry.id   710a7e5b319ed5f087113a94d52c2fcf
#
_cell.length_a   1.000
_cell.length_b   1.000
_cell.length_c   1.000
_cell.angle_alpha   90.00
_cell.angle_beta   90.00
_cell.angle_gamma   90.00
#
_symmetry.space_group_name_H-M   'P 1'
#
loop_
_entity.id
_entity.type
_entity.pdbx_description
1 polymer ?
#
loop_
_entity_poly.entity_id
_entity_poly.type
_entity_poly.pdbx_seq_one_letter_code
_entity_poly.pdbx_strand_id
1 'polypeptide(L)'
;MTGQLSWTREGETLALHGELDQDLLVPLWEARARATEGATIIDLSQTTRVDTAGLALLVHFVARIRRQGREAQLIAKSENLQTLIGLYNLPV
;
A
#
# COMPACT_ATOMS: atom_id res chain seq x y z
N MET A 1 4.77 -7.99 21.86
CA MET A 1 4.31 -7.12 20.83
C MET A 1 4.59 -7.69 19.44
N THR A 2 3.56 -7.84 18.71
CA THR A 2 3.67 -8.45 17.42
C THR A 2 3.21 -7.48 16.37
N GLY A 3 3.69 -7.30 15.32
CA GLY A 3 3.23 -6.48 14.24
C GLY A 3 3.60 -5.01 14.37
N GLN A 4 4.19 -4.51 13.33
CA GLN A 4 4.51 -3.09 13.20
C GLN A 4 4.26 -2.69 11.77
N LEU A 5 3.92 -1.43 11.59
CA LEU A 5 3.79 -0.85 10.26
C LEU A 5 4.47 0.51 10.26
N SER A 6 5.33 0.71 9.29
CA SER A 6 5.94 2.01 9.06
C SER A 6 6.01 2.25 7.55
N TRP A 7 6.36 3.47 7.17
CA TRP A 7 6.50 3.78 5.75
C TRP A 7 7.52 4.88 5.57
N THR A 8 8.12 4.93 4.39
CA THR A 8 9.08 5.96 4.02
C THR A 8 8.78 6.44 2.61
N ARG A 9 9.19 7.67 2.34
CA ARG A 9 9.06 8.26 1.00
C ARG A 9 10.44 8.60 0.48
N GLU A 10 10.69 8.22 -0.76
CA GLU A 10 11.92 8.56 -1.46
C GLU A 10 11.54 8.93 -2.89
N GLY A 11 11.55 10.23 -3.20
CA GLY A 11 11.10 10.68 -4.50
C GLY A 11 9.67 10.27 -4.74
N GLU A 12 9.43 9.47 -5.79
CA GLU A 12 8.10 9.00 -6.17
C GLU A 12 7.74 7.67 -5.54
N THR A 13 8.61 7.10 -4.70
CA THR A 13 8.40 5.78 -4.14
C THR A 13 7.93 5.88 -2.69
N LEU A 14 6.79 5.27 -2.42
CA LEU A 14 6.29 5.04 -1.07
C LEU A 14 6.60 3.61 -0.70
N ALA A 15 7.47 3.40 0.26
CA ALA A 15 7.81 2.06 0.73
C ALA A 15 7.07 1.76 2.02
N LEU A 16 6.41 0.61 2.06
CA LEU A 16 5.68 0.15 3.23
C LEU A 16 6.46 -0.97 3.90
N HIS A 17 6.60 -0.88 5.22
CA HIS A 17 7.42 -1.81 5.99
C HIS A 17 6.58 -2.47 7.07
N GLY A 18 6.58 -3.79 7.10
CA GLY A 18 5.92 -4.56 8.15
C GLY A 18 4.59 -5.13 7.70
N GLU A 19 3.59 -5.02 8.55
CA GLU A 19 2.30 -5.67 8.33
C GLU A 19 1.22 -4.67 7.98
N LEU A 20 0.55 -4.90 6.86
CA LEU A 20 -0.65 -4.12 6.49
C LEU A 20 -1.86 -4.81 7.12
N ASP A 21 -1.99 -4.63 8.42
CA ASP A 21 -3.00 -5.26 9.26
C ASP A 21 -3.98 -4.21 9.75
N GLN A 22 -5.25 -4.58 9.83
CA GLN A 22 -6.33 -3.69 10.23
C GLN A 22 -6.00 -2.88 11.49
N ASP A 23 -5.37 -3.51 12.47
CA ASP A 23 -5.07 -2.87 13.74
C ASP A 23 -3.92 -1.87 13.65
N LEU A 24 -3.14 -1.92 12.58
CA LEU A 24 -1.93 -1.10 12.42
C LEU A 24 -2.09 0.01 11.39
N LEU A 25 -3.16 0.00 10.62
CA LEU A 25 -3.31 0.89 9.47
C LEU A 25 -3.69 2.33 9.80
N VAL A 26 -4.20 2.59 11.00
CA VAL A 26 -4.75 3.90 11.33
C VAL A 26 -3.76 5.05 11.10
N PRO A 27 -2.51 4.99 11.58
CA PRO A 27 -1.56 6.08 11.32
C PRO A 27 -1.31 6.31 9.83
N LEU A 28 -1.17 5.23 9.07
CA LEU A 28 -0.96 5.34 7.62
C LEU A 28 -2.20 5.89 6.93
N TRP A 29 -3.38 5.45 7.35
CA TRP A 29 -4.63 5.96 6.82
C TRP A 29 -4.75 7.46 7.07
N GLU A 30 -4.42 7.92 8.28
CA GLU A 30 -4.46 9.34 8.62
C GLU A 30 -3.44 10.15 7.82
N ALA A 31 -2.31 9.55 7.48
CA ALA A 31 -1.28 10.19 6.68
C ALA A 31 -1.47 10.00 5.17
N ARG A 32 -2.59 9.41 4.76
CA ARG A 32 -2.79 8.98 3.35
C ARG A 32 -2.55 10.07 2.32
N ALA A 33 -2.96 11.27 2.59
CA ALA A 33 -2.77 12.36 1.65
C ALA A 33 -1.28 12.66 1.44
N ARG A 34 -0.54 12.78 2.52
CA ARG A 34 0.90 13.04 2.44
C ARG A 34 1.68 11.86 1.91
N ALA A 35 1.30 10.65 2.31
CA ALA A 35 1.99 9.44 1.88
C ALA A 35 1.90 9.25 0.37
N THR A 36 0.78 9.62 -0.24
CA THR A 36 0.57 9.43 -1.68
C THR A 36 0.86 10.67 -2.52
N GLU A 37 1.08 11.82 -1.90
CA GLU A 37 1.33 13.06 -2.64
C GLU A 37 2.62 12.93 -3.45
N GLY A 38 2.50 13.01 -4.78
CA GLY A 38 3.64 12.88 -5.68
C GLY A 38 4.17 11.45 -5.83
N ALA A 39 3.57 10.48 -5.17
CA ALA A 39 4.00 9.10 -5.30
C ALA A 39 3.43 8.47 -6.57
N THR A 40 4.21 7.60 -7.20
CA THR A 40 3.75 6.82 -8.34
C THR A 40 4.06 5.34 -8.14
N ILE A 41 4.93 5.01 -7.20
CA ILE A 41 5.34 3.64 -6.94
C ILE A 41 5.09 3.32 -5.47
N ILE A 42 4.46 2.18 -5.22
CA ILE A 42 4.30 1.63 -3.88
C ILE A 42 5.15 0.39 -3.80
N ASP A 43 6.20 0.44 -2.99
CA ASP A 43 7.15 -0.65 -2.85
C ASP A 43 6.76 -1.52 -1.65
N LEU A 44 6.47 -2.77 -1.93
CA LEU A 44 6.02 -3.74 -0.94
C LEU A 44 7.08 -4.78 -0.58
N SER A 45 8.33 -4.52 -0.96
CA SER A 45 9.43 -5.47 -0.72
C SER A 45 9.66 -5.75 0.76
N GLN A 46 9.34 -4.81 1.63
CA GLN A 46 9.51 -4.96 3.07
C GLN A 46 8.19 -5.26 3.79
N THR A 47 7.14 -5.51 3.04
CA THR A 47 5.84 -5.84 3.60
C THR A 47 5.79 -7.34 3.86
N THR A 48 5.52 -7.73 5.09
CA THR A 48 5.54 -9.14 5.49
C THR A 48 4.17 -9.77 5.48
N ARG A 49 3.10 -8.97 5.57
CA ARG A 49 1.74 -9.48 5.63
C ARG A 49 0.75 -8.42 5.18
N VAL A 50 -0.28 -8.87 4.45
CA VAL A 50 -1.37 -7.99 4.01
C VAL A 50 -2.69 -8.72 4.26
N ASP A 51 -3.57 -8.12 5.06
CA ASP A 51 -4.93 -8.65 5.22
C ASP A 51 -5.88 -7.90 4.27
N THR A 52 -7.19 -8.20 4.37
CA THR A 52 -8.18 -7.57 3.49
C THR A 52 -8.27 -6.05 3.72
N ALA A 53 -8.07 -5.59 4.95
CA ALA A 53 -8.05 -4.16 5.23
C ALA A 53 -6.82 -3.50 4.61
N GLY A 54 -5.66 -4.16 4.66
CA GLY A 54 -4.46 -3.69 4.00
C GLY A 54 -4.61 -3.63 2.49
N LEU A 55 -5.26 -4.64 1.93
CA LEU A 55 -5.57 -4.66 0.51
C LEU A 55 -6.46 -3.49 0.10
N ALA A 56 -7.49 -3.21 0.91
CA ALA A 56 -8.38 -2.08 0.66
C ALA A 56 -7.63 -0.75 0.71
N LEU A 57 -6.68 -0.63 1.63
CA LEU A 57 -5.85 0.57 1.73
C LEU A 57 -5.01 0.75 0.47
N LEU A 58 -4.41 -0.33 -0.05
CA LEU A 58 -3.62 -0.27 -1.28
C LEU A 58 -4.46 0.17 -2.47
N VAL A 59 -5.68 -0.35 -2.58
CA VAL A 59 -6.61 0.06 -3.63
C VAL A 59 -6.93 1.55 -3.51
N HIS A 60 -7.16 2.01 -2.29
CA HIS A 60 -7.43 3.42 -2.04
C HIS A 60 -6.24 4.30 -2.43
N PHE A 61 -5.03 3.86 -2.08
CA PHE A 61 -3.80 4.60 -2.42
C PHE A 61 -3.61 4.69 -3.94
N VAL A 62 -3.84 3.59 -4.65
CA VAL A 62 -3.76 3.59 -6.11
C VAL A 62 -4.77 4.59 -6.69
N ALA A 63 -6.00 4.60 -6.17
CA ALA A 63 -7.03 5.52 -6.63
C ALA A 63 -6.62 6.98 -6.39
N ARG A 64 -6.03 7.28 -5.23
CA ARG A 64 -5.56 8.63 -4.94
C ARG A 64 -4.46 9.09 -5.89
N ILE A 65 -3.52 8.19 -6.19
CA ILE A 65 -2.44 8.49 -7.12
C ILE A 65 -3.01 8.78 -8.52
N ARG A 66 -3.97 7.98 -8.95
CA ARG A 66 -4.61 8.16 -10.25
C ARG A 66 -5.39 9.47 -10.33
N ARG A 67 -5.99 9.89 -9.24
CA ARG A 67 -6.71 11.17 -9.19
C ARG A 67 -5.78 12.36 -9.38
N GLN A 68 -4.50 12.20 -9.07
CA GLN A 68 -3.50 13.23 -9.30
C GLN A 68 -3.02 13.26 -10.75
N GLY A 69 -3.62 12.45 -11.61
CA GLY A 69 -3.24 12.37 -13.03
C GLY A 69 -2.02 11.52 -13.28
N ARG A 70 -1.67 10.63 -12.36
CA ARG A 70 -0.49 9.79 -12.45
C ARG A 70 -0.86 8.32 -12.52
N GLU A 71 0.05 7.51 -13.02
CA GLU A 71 -0.10 6.07 -12.98
C GLU A 71 0.46 5.55 -11.66
N ALA A 72 -0.20 4.56 -11.09
CA ALA A 72 0.23 3.92 -9.87
C ALA A 72 0.78 2.53 -10.17
N GLN A 73 1.89 2.18 -9.51
CA GLN A 73 2.53 0.90 -9.71
C GLN A 73 2.85 0.27 -8.36
N LEU A 74 2.41 -0.97 -8.16
CA LEU A 74 2.79 -1.76 -7.00
C LEU A 74 3.95 -2.66 -7.40
N ILE A 75 5.05 -2.60 -6.66
CA ILE A 75 6.21 -3.44 -6.93
C ILE A 75 6.48 -4.37 -5.77
N ALA A 76 7.13 -5.49 -6.06
CA ALA A 76 7.51 -6.50 -5.07
C ALA A 76 6.30 -7.09 -4.34
N LYS A 77 5.19 -7.30 -5.05
CA LYS A 77 4.00 -7.93 -4.48
C LYS A 77 4.30 -9.38 -4.10
N SER A 78 3.91 -9.77 -2.88
CA SER A 78 4.03 -11.16 -2.46
C SER A 78 3.04 -12.04 -3.23
N GLU A 79 3.27 -13.36 -3.23
CA GLU A 79 2.34 -14.31 -3.83
C GLU A 79 0.96 -14.17 -3.21
N ASN A 80 0.91 -14.04 -1.89
CA ASN A 80 -0.36 -13.91 -1.18
C ASN A 80 -1.12 -12.67 -1.64
N LEU A 81 -0.42 -11.56 -1.78
CA LEU A 81 -1.06 -10.32 -2.24
C LEU A 81 -1.55 -10.46 -3.68
N GLN A 82 -0.75 -11.07 -4.56
CA GLN A 82 -1.16 -11.30 -5.94
C GLN A 82 -2.41 -12.18 -6.01
N THR A 83 -2.48 -13.20 -5.15
CA THR A 83 -3.64 -14.08 -5.06
C THR A 83 -4.88 -13.31 -4.63
N LEU A 84 -4.76 -12.44 -3.63
CA LEU A 84 -5.87 -11.63 -3.15
C LEU A 84 -6.37 -10.67 -4.22
N ILE A 85 -5.44 -10.03 -4.93
CA ILE A 85 -5.79 -9.12 -6.01
C ILE A 85 -6.57 -9.87 -7.09
N GLY A 86 -6.11 -11.05 -7.45
CA GLY A 86 -6.79 -11.87 -8.45
C GLY A 86 -8.16 -12.33 -7.99
N LEU A 87 -8.27 -12.76 -6.74
CA LEU A 87 -9.52 -13.25 -6.15
C LEU A 87 -10.61 -12.19 -6.16
N TYR A 88 -10.26 -10.96 -5.80
CA TYR A 88 -11.21 -9.86 -5.73
C TYR A 88 -11.29 -9.07 -7.04
N ASN A 89 -10.50 -9.46 -8.03
CA ASN A 89 -10.49 -8.81 -9.35
C ASN A 89 -10.27 -7.29 -9.23
N LEU A 90 -9.26 -6.92 -8.47
CA LEU A 90 -8.98 -5.52 -8.19
C LEU A 90 -8.14 -4.88 -9.30
N PRO A 91 -8.31 -3.57 -9.53
CA PRO A 91 -7.60 -2.85 -10.61
C PRO A 91 -6.21 -2.37 -10.19
N VAL A 92 -5.44 -3.21 -9.56
CA VAL A 92 -4.10 -2.83 -9.09
C VAL A 92 -3.02 -3.79 -9.55
#